data_334500f79edfbdc6e7989c64ec8f2868
#
_entry.id   334500f79edfbdc6e7989c64ec8f2868
#
_cell.length_a   1.000
_cell.length_b   1.000
_cell.length_c   1.000
_cell.angle_alpha   90.00
_cell.angle_beta   90.00
_cell.angle_gamma   90.00
#
_symmetry.space_group_name_H-M   'P 1'
#
loop_
_entity.id
_entity.type
_entity.pdbx_description
1 polymer ?
#
loop_
_entity_poly.entity_id
_entity_poly.type
_entity_poly.pdbx_seq_one_letter_code
_entity_poly.pdbx_strand_id
1 'polypeptide(L)'
;MRLMSVVMALAFALNGFAAPVVMDITAKQRFPWNGLVDITVTLSGMEEECKSSAWEFYATNKATNAAMPVASVNEVGTATGEGSQWTRRFVWNAVEDVGMAKFGVVVLSVAAWKPPETGVQLWENGPYWAECNVGATSPEQCGYYFWWGDTVGYKRNASNNGWTSVKDGSSFSFDPGNCPTSSKNNSQLQSAGYIDSTGNLAAAYDAATAHWGVGWRMPTLAEFSELISKCTATWTTRNGVYGRLVTGKDAYASKCIFLPAAGYGRGSSLNGLGSDGDYWSSTPGSDSSYNAWRLLFGSGFFDMYNDGRYYVRSVRPVRGFAK
;
A
#
# COMPACT_ATOMS: atom_id res chain seq x y z
N MET A 1 11.29 -27.15 22.96
CA MET A 1 10.23 -26.88 21.96
C MET A 1 9.40 -25.73 22.49
N ARG A 2 9.63 -24.50 22.01
CA ARG A 2 8.81 -23.35 22.44
C ARG A 2 7.77 -23.11 21.36
N LEU A 3 6.50 -23.18 21.73
CA LEU A 3 5.37 -22.85 20.89
C LEU A 3 5.41 -21.34 20.58
N MET A 4 5.35 -20.98 19.30
CA MET A 4 5.02 -19.63 18.88
C MET A 4 3.52 -19.40 19.13
N SER A 5 3.17 -18.35 19.87
CA SER A 5 1.76 -17.97 20.03
C SER A 5 1.33 -17.13 18.80
N VAL A 6 0.20 -17.49 18.25
CA VAL A 6 -0.38 -16.83 17.06
C VAL A 6 -1.54 -15.95 17.49
N VAL A 7 -1.62 -14.74 16.95
CA VAL A 7 -2.74 -13.82 17.14
C VAL A 7 -3.51 -13.69 15.83
N MET A 8 -4.81 -13.74 15.95
CA MET A 8 -5.81 -13.82 14.89
C MET A 8 -5.72 -12.67 13.86
N ALA A 9 -5.88 -13.01 12.59
CA ALA A 9 -5.96 -12.08 11.49
C ALA A 9 -7.37 -11.48 11.34
N LEU A 10 -7.45 -10.19 10.99
CA LEU A 10 -8.70 -9.56 10.57
C LEU A 10 -8.87 -9.76 9.06
N ALA A 11 -9.95 -10.45 8.66
CA ALA A 11 -10.35 -10.57 7.28
C ALA A 11 -11.31 -9.43 6.91
N PHE A 12 -11.05 -8.74 5.80
CA PHE A 12 -11.99 -7.80 5.19
C PHE A 12 -12.54 -8.41 3.90
N ALA A 13 -13.85 -8.67 3.89
CA ALA A 13 -14.58 -9.07 2.69
C ALA A 13 -14.95 -7.84 1.84
N LEU A 14 -14.69 -7.90 0.54
CA LEU A 14 -15.08 -6.85 -0.39
C LEU A 14 -15.43 -7.39 -1.77
N ASN A 15 -16.67 -7.11 -2.14
CA ASN A 15 -17.28 -7.20 -3.46
C ASN A 15 -17.27 -8.54 -4.20
N GLY A 16 -18.36 -9.28 -4.05
CA GLY A 16 -18.81 -10.35 -4.94
C GLY A 16 -18.16 -11.72 -4.72
N PHE A 17 -16.94 -11.74 -4.22
CA PHE A 17 -16.23 -12.92 -3.72
C PHE A 17 -15.67 -12.58 -2.36
N ALA A 18 -16.09 -13.29 -1.34
CA ALA A 18 -15.60 -13.07 0.03
C ALA A 18 -14.14 -13.56 0.12
N ALA A 19 -13.20 -12.68 0.47
CA ALA A 19 -11.83 -13.12 0.73
C ALA A 19 -11.85 -14.24 1.78
N PRO A 20 -11.01 -15.28 1.64
CA PRO A 20 -11.00 -16.38 2.59
C PRO A 20 -10.63 -15.88 3.99
N VAL A 21 -11.35 -16.38 4.99
CA VAL A 21 -11.12 -16.02 6.39
C VAL A 21 -10.00 -16.87 6.95
N VAL A 22 -8.98 -16.25 7.53
CA VAL A 22 -7.93 -16.97 8.27
C VAL A 22 -8.51 -17.46 9.59
N MET A 23 -8.57 -18.78 9.75
CA MET A 23 -9.08 -19.44 10.95
C MET A 23 -7.96 -19.71 11.95
N ASP A 24 -6.79 -20.08 11.47
CA ASP A 24 -5.63 -20.38 12.31
C ASP A 24 -4.32 -20.22 11.54
N ILE A 25 -3.27 -19.86 12.26
CA ILE A 25 -1.89 -19.84 11.77
C ILE A 25 -1.02 -20.57 12.77
N THR A 26 -0.31 -21.56 12.31
CA THR A 26 0.72 -22.22 13.10
C THR A 26 2.09 -22.00 12.44
N ALA A 27 3.10 -21.77 13.26
CA ALA A 27 4.47 -21.65 12.79
C ALA A 27 5.40 -22.52 13.64
N LYS A 28 6.26 -23.29 12.98
CA LYS A 28 7.17 -24.22 13.62
C LYS A 28 8.58 -24.07 13.08
N GLN A 29 9.50 -23.72 13.96
CA GLN A 29 10.92 -23.76 13.62
C GLN A 29 11.37 -25.20 13.36
N ARG A 30 12.14 -25.40 12.29
CA ARG A 30 12.73 -26.71 12.01
C ARG A 30 13.81 -27.05 13.02
N PHE A 31 13.89 -28.31 13.39
CA PHE A 31 14.93 -28.77 14.29
C PHE A 31 15.80 -29.85 13.60
N PRO A 32 17.15 -29.78 13.71
CA PRO A 32 17.92 -28.66 14.31
C PRO A 32 17.71 -27.34 13.61
N TRP A 33 17.92 -26.20 14.32
CA TRP A 33 17.66 -24.89 13.78
C TRP A 33 18.53 -24.64 12.53
N ASN A 34 17.89 -24.45 11.41
CA ASN A 34 18.52 -24.22 10.10
C ASN A 34 18.02 -22.92 9.41
N GLY A 35 17.39 -22.03 10.17
CA GLY A 35 16.88 -20.77 9.66
C GLY A 35 15.51 -20.85 9.02
N LEU A 36 14.91 -22.03 8.92
CA LEU A 36 13.62 -22.22 8.26
C LEU A 36 12.48 -22.39 9.27
N VAL A 37 11.35 -21.74 8.97
CA VAL A 37 10.11 -21.82 9.75
C VAL A 37 9.02 -22.37 8.84
N ASP A 38 8.42 -23.49 9.22
CA ASP A 38 7.23 -24.03 8.55
C ASP A 38 6.00 -23.28 9.06
N ILE A 39 5.22 -22.70 8.15
CA ILE A 39 3.99 -21.98 8.44
C ILE A 39 2.81 -22.75 7.83
N THR A 40 1.78 -22.94 8.60
CA THR A 40 0.52 -23.51 8.15
C THR A 40 -0.59 -22.52 8.40
N VAL A 41 -1.36 -22.20 7.36
CA VAL A 41 -2.51 -21.30 7.41
C VAL A 41 -3.78 -22.09 7.13
N THR A 42 -4.71 -22.07 8.06
CA THR A 42 -6.04 -22.68 7.89
C THR A 42 -7.04 -21.58 7.51
N LEU A 43 -7.82 -21.83 6.47
CA LEU A 43 -8.70 -20.89 5.81
C LEU A 43 -10.14 -21.39 5.80
N SER A 44 -11.08 -20.47 5.83
CA SER A 44 -12.48 -20.72 5.52
C SER A 44 -12.93 -19.80 4.38
N GLY A 45 -13.54 -20.35 3.35
CA GLY A 45 -14.00 -19.61 2.16
C GLY A 45 -14.31 -20.55 0.99
N MET A 46 -14.54 -19.94 -0.17
CA MET A 46 -14.74 -20.72 -1.40
C MET A 46 -13.41 -21.34 -1.86
N GLU A 47 -13.49 -22.51 -2.48
CA GLU A 47 -12.33 -23.29 -2.91
C GLU A 47 -11.33 -22.50 -3.74
N GLU A 48 -11.82 -21.86 -4.81
CA GLU A 48 -10.97 -21.10 -5.72
C GLU A 48 -10.27 -19.91 -5.04
N GLU A 49 -10.95 -19.25 -4.13
CA GLU A 49 -10.39 -18.13 -3.36
C GLU A 49 -9.34 -18.62 -2.36
N CYS A 50 -9.61 -19.71 -1.67
CA CYS A 50 -8.66 -20.32 -0.74
C CYS A 50 -7.41 -20.84 -1.44
N LYS A 51 -7.54 -21.34 -2.69
CA LYS A 51 -6.43 -21.87 -3.49
C LYS A 51 -5.60 -20.77 -4.17
N SER A 52 -6.25 -19.71 -4.65
CA SER A 52 -5.62 -18.70 -5.52
C SER A 52 -5.18 -17.42 -4.79
N SER A 53 -5.64 -17.17 -3.57
CA SER A 53 -5.27 -15.96 -2.82
C SER A 53 -3.77 -15.85 -2.62
N ALA A 54 -3.21 -14.68 -2.90
CA ALA A 54 -1.87 -14.33 -2.48
C ALA A 54 -1.89 -13.96 -0.99
N TRP A 55 -0.77 -14.13 -0.32
CA TRP A 55 -0.65 -13.94 1.12
C TRP A 55 0.51 -13.02 1.44
N GLU A 56 0.26 -12.10 2.34
CA GLU A 56 1.29 -11.27 2.92
C GLU A 56 1.47 -11.63 4.39
N PHE A 57 2.71 -11.87 4.79
CA PHE A 57 3.06 -12.27 6.15
C PHE A 57 3.69 -11.10 6.89
N TYR A 58 3.29 -10.95 8.13
CA TYR A 58 3.82 -9.96 9.05
C TYR A 58 4.36 -10.66 10.30
N ALA A 59 5.51 -10.24 10.78
CA ALA A 59 6.06 -10.73 12.03
C ALA A 59 6.36 -9.58 12.98
N THR A 60 6.10 -9.79 14.25
CA THR A 60 6.42 -8.84 15.32
C THR A 60 7.19 -9.58 16.41
N ASN A 61 8.33 -9.03 16.81
CA ASN A 61 9.04 -9.53 17.96
C ASN A 61 8.26 -9.20 19.23
N LYS A 62 7.77 -10.22 19.94
CA LYS A 62 6.90 -10.05 21.11
C LYS A 62 7.60 -9.32 22.27
N ALA A 63 8.91 -9.45 22.39
CA ALA A 63 9.65 -8.82 23.50
C ALA A 63 9.86 -7.33 23.28
N THR A 64 10.02 -6.88 22.03
CA THR A 64 10.32 -5.48 21.68
C THR A 64 9.17 -4.77 21.02
N ASN A 65 8.11 -5.50 20.63
CA ASN A 65 7.00 -5.04 19.81
C ASN A 65 7.43 -4.43 18.45
N ALA A 66 8.64 -4.76 17.99
CA ALA A 66 9.17 -4.27 16.73
C ALA A 66 8.73 -5.16 15.58
N ALA A 67 8.36 -4.54 14.46
CA ALA A 67 8.11 -5.26 13.23
C ALA A 67 9.40 -5.92 12.74
N MET A 68 9.26 -7.14 12.20
CA MET A 68 10.37 -7.91 11.62
C MET A 68 10.11 -8.11 10.12
N PRO A 69 11.13 -8.01 9.27
CA PRO A 69 10.96 -8.31 7.85
C PRO A 69 10.58 -9.79 7.66
N VAL A 70 9.62 -10.03 6.78
CA VAL A 70 9.15 -11.36 6.36
C VAL A 70 8.94 -11.31 4.85
N ALA A 71 10.00 -11.35 4.09
CA ALA A 71 9.98 -11.27 2.63
C ALA A 71 10.23 -12.64 1.97
N SER A 72 11.06 -13.47 2.58
CA SER A 72 11.50 -14.76 2.04
C SER A 72 10.55 -15.90 2.41
N VAL A 73 9.24 -15.72 2.12
CA VAL A 73 8.21 -16.76 2.33
C VAL A 73 7.82 -17.37 1.01
N ASN A 74 7.92 -18.70 0.92
CA ASN A 74 7.54 -19.45 -0.27
C ASN A 74 6.45 -20.47 0.08
N GLU A 75 5.46 -20.59 -0.78
CA GLU A 75 4.44 -21.62 -0.66
C GLU A 75 5.00 -22.99 -1.00
N VAL A 76 4.61 -24.01 -0.26
CA VAL A 76 5.05 -25.39 -0.43
C VAL A 76 3.86 -26.30 -0.68
N GLY A 77 3.84 -26.91 -1.85
CA GLY A 77 2.76 -27.80 -2.28
C GLY A 77 1.51 -27.05 -2.71
N THR A 78 0.41 -27.76 -2.80
CA THR A 78 -0.91 -27.23 -3.15
C THR A 78 -1.77 -27.09 -1.90
N ALA A 79 -2.77 -26.19 -1.96
CA ALA A 79 -3.80 -26.10 -0.93
C ALA A 79 -4.53 -27.45 -0.78
N THR A 80 -4.78 -27.84 0.46
CA THR A 80 -5.49 -29.09 0.78
C THR A 80 -6.70 -28.77 1.66
N GLY A 81 -7.85 -29.39 1.37
CA GLY A 81 -9.06 -29.17 2.15
C GLY A 81 -10.28 -29.73 1.48
N GLU A 82 -11.42 -29.60 2.14
CA GLU A 82 -12.74 -29.98 1.63
C GLU A 82 -13.79 -28.94 2.04
N GLY A 83 -14.78 -28.73 1.17
CA GLY A 83 -15.87 -27.79 1.43
C GLY A 83 -15.37 -26.37 1.61
N SER A 84 -15.62 -25.79 2.78
CA SER A 84 -15.25 -24.40 3.10
C SER A 84 -13.96 -24.27 3.92
N GLN A 85 -13.26 -25.38 4.21
CA GLN A 85 -12.01 -25.34 4.99
C GLN A 85 -10.82 -25.81 4.17
N TRP A 86 -9.79 -24.97 4.12
CA TRP A 86 -8.60 -25.18 3.31
C TRP A 86 -7.34 -24.89 4.13
N THR A 87 -6.29 -25.62 3.83
CA THR A 87 -4.97 -25.47 4.48
C THR A 87 -3.92 -25.19 3.42
N ARG A 88 -3.13 -24.14 3.63
CA ARG A 88 -1.96 -23.79 2.82
C ARG A 88 -0.70 -23.85 3.67
N ARG A 89 0.40 -24.26 3.08
CA ARG A 89 1.68 -24.40 3.75
C ARG A 89 2.72 -23.52 3.11
N PHE A 90 3.53 -22.88 3.94
CA PHE A 90 4.59 -21.97 3.52
C PHE A 90 5.87 -22.28 4.31
N VAL A 91 7.01 -21.92 3.73
CA VAL A 91 8.29 -21.92 4.41
C VAL A 91 8.87 -20.51 4.40
N TRP A 92 9.13 -20.00 5.57
CA TRP A 92 9.83 -18.73 5.75
C TRP A 92 11.32 -18.98 5.96
N ASN A 93 12.17 -18.39 5.10
CA ASN A 93 13.61 -18.36 5.29
C ASN A 93 14.00 -17.21 6.23
N ALA A 94 13.83 -17.42 7.53
CA ALA A 94 14.06 -16.38 8.52
C ALA A 94 15.52 -15.91 8.60
N VAL A 95 16.46 -16.75 8.22
CA VAL A 95 17.89 -16.34 8.17
C VAL A 95 18.15 -15.31 7.10
N GLU A 96 17.50 -15.43 5.95
CA GLU A 96 17.62 -14.47 4.85
C GLU A 96 17.09 -13.08 5.24
N ASP A 97 15.95 -13.04 5.92
CA ASP A 97 15.28 -11.78 6.25
C ASP A 97 15.86 -11.10 7.51
N VAL A 98 16.27 -11.88 8.50
CA VAL A 98 16.60 -11.35 9.84
C VAL A 98 17.92 -11.87 10.39
N GLY A 99 18.67 -12.69 9.63
CA GLY A 99 19.95 -13.28 10.03
C GLY A 99 19.82 -14.41 11.06
N MET A 100 20.96 -14.88 11.54
CA MET A 100 21.06 -15.98 12.52
C MET A 100 20.71 -15.57 13.96
N ALA A 101 20.11 -14.40 14.17
CA ALA A 101 19.74 -13.95 15.50
C ALA A 101 18.77 -14.94 16.18
N LYS A 102 18.98 -15.18 17.46
CA LYS A 102 18.03 -15.93 18.26
C LYS A 102 16.82 -15.05 18.55
N PHE A 103 15.69 -15.37 17.91
CA PHE A 103 14.45 -14.71 18.22
C PHE A 103 13.82 -15.31 19.47
N GLY A 104 13.21 -14.44 20.25
CA GLY A 104 12.24 -14.82 21.24
C GLY A 104 10.94 -15.29 20.58
N VAL A 105 9.84 -15.07 21.23
CA VAL A 105 8.51 -15.36 20.66
C VAL A 105 8.21 -14.34 19.57
N VAL A 106 7.94 -14.81 18.35
CA VAL A 106 7.50 -14.00 17.22
C VAL A 106 6.00 -14.21 17.05
N VAL A 107 5.26 -13.13 16.90
CA VAL A 107 3.85 -13.16 16.53
C VAL A 107 3.79 -13.03 15.01
N LEU A 108 3.29 -14.08 14.35
CA LEU A 108 2.99 -14.05 12.91
C LEU A 108 1.53 -13.68 12.70
N SER A 109 1.29 -12.76 11.83
CA SER A 109 -0.03 -12.49 11.28
C SER A 109 0.02 -12.59 9.76
N VAL A 110 -1.12 -12.94 9.17
CA VAL A 110 -1.25 -13.06 7.72
C VAL A 110 -2.51 -12.32 7.30
N ALA A 111 -2.42 -11.58 6.23
CA ALA A 111 -3.57 -10.96 5.59
C ALA A 111 -3.80 -11.62 4.24
N ALA A 112 -5.02 -12.10 4.03
CA ALA A 112 -5.49 -12.46 2.70
C ALA A 112 -5.80 -11.17 1.96
N TRP A 113 -4.80 -10.62 1.31
CA TRP A 113 -4.99 -9.51 0.41
C TRP A 113 -4.14 -9.74 -0.83
N LYS A 114 -4.79 -9.62 -1.98
CA LYS A 114 -4.12 -9.71 -3.26
C LYS A 114 -4.04 -8.30 -3.83
N PRO A 115 -2.84 -7.70 -3.94
CA PRO A 115 -2.69 -6.56 -4.82
C PRO A 115 -3.21 -6.99 -6.19
N PRO A 116 -3.91 -6.11 -6.93
CA PRO A 116 -4.33 -6.45 -8.28
C PRO A 116 -3.11 -6.96 -9.04
N GLU A 117 -3.15 -8.19 -9.55
CA GLU A 117 -2.02 -8.79 -10.28
C GLU A 117 -1.68 -8.00 -11.53
N THR A 118 -2.67 -7.27 -12.03
CA THR A 118 -2.58 -6.52 -13.27
C THR A 118 -3.08 -5.10 -13.05
N GLY A 119 -2.20 -4.12 -13.17
CA GLY A 119 -2.60 -2.74 -13.36
C GLY A 119 -3.10 -2.49 -14.79
N VAL A 120 -3.63 -1.32 -15.05
CA VAL A 120 -4.08 -0.85 -16.36
C VAL A 120 -2.95 -0.06 -17.02
N GLN A 121 -2.43 -0.56 -18.14
CA GLN A 121 -1.51 0.21 -18.97
C GLN A 121 -2.32 1.15 -19.87
N LEU A 122 -2.06 2.46 -19.79
CA LEU A 122 -2.84 3.50 -20.47
C LEU A 122 -2.16 4.02 -21.74
N TRP A 123 -0.89 3.69 -21.97
CA TRP A 123 -0.13 4.02 -23.19
C TRP A 123 1.03 3.04 -23.38
N GLU A 124 1.56 2.98 -24.56
CA GLU A 124 2.69 2.13 -24.92
C GLU A 124 3.94 2.44 -24.08
N ASN A 125 4.56 1.42 -23.52
CA ASN A 125 5.71 1.52 -22.62
C ASN A 125 5.45 2.39 -21.35
N GLY A 126 4.19 2.64 -20.99
CA GLY A 126 3.81 3.25 -19.75
C GLY A 126 3.79 2.24 -18.58
N PRO A 127 3.76 2.72 -17.33
CA PRO A 127 3.57 1.85 -16.19
C PRO A 127 2.15 1.28 -16.18
N TYR A 128 1.96 0.21 -15.42
CA TYR A 128 0.64 -0.32 -15.11
C TYR A 128 0.09 0.41 -13.89
N TRP A 129 -0.99 1.15 -14.06
CA TRP A 129 -1.67 1.89 -13.00
C TRP A 129 -2.62 0.98 -12.23
N ALA A 130 -2.61 1.06 -10.92
CA ALA A 130 -3.58 0.36 -10.09
C ALA A 130 -5.00 0.87 -10.35
N GLU A 131 -5.99 0.02 -10.24
CA GLU A 131 -7.40 0.42 -10.36
C GLU A 131 -7.91 1.18 -9.14
N CYS A 132 -7.29 0.95 -7.95
CA CYS A 132 -7.68 1.54 -6.67
C CYS A 132 -6.51 2.29 -6.02
N ASN A 133 -6.82 3.17 -5.07
CA ASN A 133 -5.84 3.79 -4.19
C ASN A 133 -5.35 2.79 -3.12
N VAL A 134 -4.18 3.03 -2.52
CA VAL A 134 -3.74 2.24 -1.37
C VAL A 134 -4.80 2.27 -0.27
N GLY A 135 -5.19 1.09 0.22
CA GLY A 135 -6.23 0.93 1.23
C GLY A 135 -7.67 1.07 0.73
N ALA A 136 -7.87 1.22 -0.58
CA ALA A 136 -9.17 1.18 -1.23
C ALA A 136 -9.41 -0.19 -1.87
N THR A 137 -10.67 -0.54 -2.05
CA THR A 137 -11.12 -1.82 -2.58
C THR A 137 -12.00 -1.66 -3.81
N SER A 138 -12.37 -0.41 -4.11
CA SER A 138 -13.00 -0.02 -5.35
C SER A 138 -12.41 1.28 -5.87
N PRO A 139 -12.48 1.55 -7.19
CA PRO A 139 -11.86 2.72 -7.80
C PRO A 139 -12.34 4.07 -7.26
N GLU A 140 -13.58 4.15 -6.75
CA GLU A 140 -14.19 5.35 -6.20
C GLU A 140 -13.84 5.64 -4.74
N GLN A 141 -13.20 4.71 -4.04
CA GLN A 141 -12.79 4.93 -2.65
C GLN A 141 -11.49 5.74 -2.58
N CYS A 142 -11.42 6.66 -1.63
CA CYS A 142 -10.24 7.50 -1.41
C CYS A 142 -9.02 6.72 -0.90
N GLY A 143 -9.24 5.58 -0.22
CA GLY A 143 -8.17 4.78 0.40
C GLY A 143 -7.60 5.43 1.66
N TYR A 144 -6.35 5.13 1.93
CA TYR A 144 -5.60 5.72 3.03
C TYR A 144 -4.91 7.01 2.60
N TYR A 145 -4.64 7.86 3.59
CA TYR A 145 -3.89 9.09 3.42
C TYR A 145 -2.52 8.94 4.08
N PHE A 146 -1.50 9.53 3.49
CA PHE A 146 -0.12 9.41 3.93
C PHE A 146 0.57 10.77 3.97
N TRP A 147 1.41 11.02 4.96
CA TRP A 147 2.50 11.99 4.79
C TRP A 147 3.45 11.50 3.71
N TRP A 148 4.13 12.41 3.06
CA TRP A 148 5.15 12.02 2.09
C TRP A 148 6.34 11.35 2.79
N GLY A 149 6.66 10.12 2.39
CA GLY A 149 7.70 9.28 3.01
C GLY A 149 7.28 8.57 4.30
N ASP A 150 5.98 8.57 4.60
CA ASP A 150 5.38 7.74 5.67
C ASP A 150 4.63 6.56 5.08
N THR A 151 4.71 5.43 5.74
CA THR A 151 4.11 4.16 5.29
C THR A 151 3.01 3.65 6.22
N VAL A 152 2.66 4.38 7.29
CA VAL A 152 1.65 3.92 8.25
C VAL A 152 0.25 3.87 7.64
N GLY A 153 -0.15 4.94 6.98
CA GLY A 153 -1.50 5.09 6.43
C GLY A 153 -2.55 5.47 7.48
N TYR A 154 -3.47 6.34 7.07
CA TYR A 154 -4.50 6.87 7.96
C TYR A 154 -5.86 6.89 7.27
N LYS A 155 -6.89 6.54 8.03
CA LYS A 155 -8.29 6.58 7.59
C LYS A 155 -9.02 7.78 8.18
N ARG A 156 -9.90 8.38 7.39
CA ARG A 156 -10.88 9.32 7.92
C ARG A 156 -11.88 8.59 8.80
N ASN A 157 -12.06 9.08 10.00
CA ASN A 157 -13.09 8.57 10.90
C ASN A 157 -14.40 9.37 10.68
N ALA A 158 -15.42 8.70 10.16
CA ALA A 158 -16.72 9.34 9.87
C ALA A 158 -17.46 9.77 11.14
N SER A 159 -17.22 9.11 12.29
CA SER A 159 -17.98 9.35 13.52
C SER A 159 -17.56 10.61 14.26
N ASN A 160 -16.29 11.02 14.18
CA ASN A 160 -15.75 12.15 14.92
C ASN A 160 -14.99 13.17 14.08
N ASN A 161 -15.05 13.04 12.75
CA ASN A 161 -14.27 13.86 11.81
C ASN A 161 -12.76 13.90 12.13
N GLY A 162 -12.22 12.87 12.76
CA GLY A 162 -10.80 12.71 13.06
C GLY A 162 -10.12 11.75 12.08
N TRP A 163 -8.91 11.41 12.40
CA TRP A 163 -8.11 10.42 11.69
C TRP A 163 -7.80 9.23 12.59
N THR A 164 -7.66 8.07 12.00
CA THR A 164 -7.30 6.83 12.69
C THR A 164 -6.12 6.18 11.98
N SER A 165 -5.07 5.88 12.74
CA SER A 165 -3.92 5.12 12.28
C SER A 165 -4.36 3.71 11.86
N VAL A 166 -3.94 3.27 10.68
CA VAL A 166 -4.23 1.91 10.20
C VAL A 166 -3.43 0.86 10.97
N LYS A 167 -2.27 1.26 11.52
CA LYS A 167 -1.35 0.39 12.23
C LYS A 167 -1.93 -0.16 13.54
N ASP A 168 -2.59 0.67 14.31
CA ASP A 168 -2.97 0.37 15.69
C ASP A 168 -4.39 0.84 16.07
N GLY A 169 -5.10 1.49 15.15
CA GLY A 169 -6.45 2.01 15.38
C GLY A 169 -6.48 3.26 16.27
N SER A 170 -5.34 3.83 16.64
CA SER A 170 -5.28 5.02 17.48
C SER A 170 -5.81 6.26 16.77
N SER A 171 -6.43 7.18 17.52
CA SER A 171 -6.79 8.50 17.01
C SER A 171 -5.55 9.30 16.69
N PHE A 172 -5.58 10.04 15.58
CA PHE A 172 -4.45 10.77 15.06
C PHE A 172 -4.82 12.18 14.58
N SER A 173 -3.87 13.11 14.66
CA SER A 173 -3.97 14.45 14.09
C SER A 173 -2.66 14.79 13.37
N PHE A 174 -2.76 15.33 12.16
CA PHE A 174 -1.60 15.66 11.34
C PHE A 174 -1.00 17.01 11.74
N ASP A 175 -0.18 17.01 12.77
CA ASP A 175 0.65 18.17 13.13
C ASP A 175 1.87 18.20 12.20
N PRO A 176 2.12 19.34 11.50
CA PRO A 176 3.30 19.51 10.65
C PRO A 176 4.63 19.20 11.34
N GLY A 177 4.74 19.46 12.64
CA GLY A 177 5.93 19.17 13.45
C GLY A 177 6.24 17.67 13.59
N ASN A 178 5.24 16.84 13.45
CA ASN A 178 5.36 15.38 13.58
C ASN A 178 5.61 14.66 12.24
N CYS A 179 5.54 15.36 11.12
CA CYS A 179 5.82 14.77 9.81
C CYS A 179 7.32 14.46 9.69
N PRO A 180 7.71 13.21 9.44
CA PRO A 180 9.11 12.77 9.52
C PRO A 180 10.02 13.41 8.46
N THR A 181 9.44 13.95 7.39
CA THR A 181 10.17 14.53 6.25
C THR A 181 10.02 16.04 6.12
N SER A 182 9.09 16.69 6.85
CA SER A 182 8.73 18.09 6.64
C SER A 182 9.86 19.10 6.95
N SER A 183 10.80 18.74 7.81
CA SER A 183 11.92 19.60 8.23
C SER A 183 13.26 19.28 7.52
N LYS A 184 13.25 18.35 6.56
CA LYS A 184 14.46 17.88 5.88
C LYS A 184 14.54 18.46 4.46
N ASN A 185 15.68 19.03 4.11
CA ASN A 185 15.99 19.33 2.71
C ASN A 185 16.34 18.06 1.92
N ASN A 186 16.45 18.14 0.59
CA ASN A 186 16.68 16.97 -0.25
C ASN A 186 17.99 16.24 0.06
N SER A 187 19.06 16.96 0.38
CA SER A 187 20.34 16.35 0.79
C SER A 187 20.21 15.60 2.13
N GLN A 188 19.44 16.13 3.07
CA GLN A 188 19.17 15.47 4.35
C GLN A 188 18.24 14.24 4.16
N LEU A 189 17.27 14.30 3.24
CA LEU A 189 16.45 13.16 2.88
C LEU A 189 17.30 12.04 2.27
N GLN A 190 18.22 12.38 1.37
CA GLN A 190 19.14 11.42 0.75
C GLN A 190 20.07 10.80 1.78
N SER A 191 20.69 11.61 2.65
CA SER A 191 21.57 11.13 3.71
C SER A 191 20.86 10.25 4.74
N ALA A 192 19.56 10.50 4.98
CA ALA A 192 18.73 9.71 5.86
C ALA A 192 18.08 8.48 5.17
N GLY A 193 18.38 8.25 3.88
CA GLY A 193 17.90 7.12 3.11
C GLY A 193 16.44 7.20 2.65
N TYR A 194 15.76 8.36 2.81
CA TYR A 194 14.40 8.54 2.28
C TYR A 194 14.35 8.58 0.76
N ILE A 195 15.39 9.09 0.13
CA ILE A 195 15.52 9.22 -1.33
C ILE A 195 16.60 8.26 -1.80
N ASP A 196 16.31 7.49 -2.82
CA ASP A 196 17.25 6.56 -3.44
C ASP A 196 18.17 7.23 -4.50
N SER A 197 18.97 6.44 -5.19
CA SER A 197 19.87 6.91 -6.24
C SER A 197 19.16 7.45 -7.49
N THR A 198 17.86 7.20 -7.66
CA THR A 198 17.05 7.77 -8.75
C THR A 198 16.48 9.13 -8.41
N GLY A 199 16.63 9.60 -7.18
CA GLY A 199 16.09 10.85 -6.69
C GLY A 199 14.62 10.76 -6.27
N ASN A 200 14.06 9.57 -6.13
CA ASN A 200 12.69 9.33 -5.69
C ASN A 200 12.67 8.66 -4.30
N LEU A 201 11.48 8.52 -3.69
CA LEU A 201 11.35 7.78 -2.43
C LEU A 201 11.92 6.37 -2.57
N ALA A 202 12.79 6.01 -1.65
CA ALA A 202 13.27 4.64 -1.50
C ALA A 202 12.11 3.71 -1.10
N ALA A 203 12.18 2.45 -1.52
CA ALA A 203 11.12 1.46 -1.31
C ALA A 203 10.67 1.33 0.16
N ALA A 204 11.59 1.50 1.11
CA ALA A 204 11.29 1.46 2.55
C ALA A 204 10.38 2.59 3.04
N TYR A 205 10.28 3.68 2.28
CA TYR A 205 9.48 4.86 2.60
C TYR A 205 8.36 5.12 1.58
N ASP A 206 8.18 4.21 0.64
CA ASP A 206 7.13 4.25 -0.37
C ASP A 206 5.87 3.56 0.16
N ALA A 207 4.79 4.32 0.32
CA ALA A 207 3.53 3.82 0.87
C ALA A 207 2.90 2.70 0.02
N ALA A 208 3.05 2.77 -1.31
CA ALA A 208 2.52 1.72 -2.18
C ALA A 208 3.33 0.42 -2.04
N THR A 209 4.67 0.51 -1.99
CA THR A 209 5.54 -0.64 -1.74
C THR A 209 5.26 -1.26 -0.37
N ALA A 210 5.11 -0.42 0.67
CA ALA A 210 4.86 -0.90 2.03
C ALA A 210 3.53 -1.64 2.19
N HIS A 211 2.48 -1.20 1.50
CA HIS A 211 1.14 -1.79 1.60
C HIS A 211 0.86 -2.88 0.55
N TRP A 212 1.53 -2.82 -0.61
CA TRP A 212 1.21 -3.68 -1.76
C TRP A 212 2.37 -4.58 -2.19
N GLY A 213 3.49 -4.51 -1.47
CA GLY A 213 4.64 -5.36 -1.71
C GLY A 213 5.51 -4.94 -2.89
N VAL A 214 6.58 -5.70 -3.07
CA VAL A 214 7.58 -5.47 -4.11
C VAL A 214 6.94 -5.61 -5.50
N GLY A 215 7.12 -4.60 -6.33
CA GLY A 215 6.55 -4.51 -7.67
C GLY A 215 5.52 -3.40 -7.81
N TRP A 216 4.93 -2.93 -6.72
CA TRP A 216 4.12 -1.72 -6.67
C TRP A 216 4.90 -0.58 -5.99
N ARG A 217 4.71 0.62 -6.47
CA ARG A 217 5.34 1.83 -5.92
C ARG A 217 4.50 3.07 -6.21
N MET A 218 4.82 4.16 -5.58
CA MET A 218 4.24 5.47 -5.92
C MET A 218 4.73 5.90 -7.30
N PRO A 219 3.87 6.57 -8.10
CA PRO A 219 4.29 7.14 -9.38
C PRO A 219 5.34 8.24 -9.18
N THR A 220 6.26 8.38 -10.12
CA THR A 220 7.17 9.52 -10.18
C THR A 220 6.47 10.76 -10.76
N LEU A 221 7.09 11.95 -10.63
CA LEU A 221 6.68 13.16 -11.32
C LEU A 221 6.60 12.95 -12.84
N ALA A 222 7.57 12.24 -13.41
CA ALA A 222 7.62 11.97 -14.85
C ALA A 222 6.43 11.12 -15.31
N GLU A 223 6.06 10.10 -14.57
CA GLU A 223 4.94 9.21 -14.90
C GLU A 223 3.58 9.91 -14.79
N PHE A 224 3.38 10.77 -13.80
CA PHE A 224 2.19 11.61 -13.75
C PHE A 224 2.17 12.64 -14.89
N SER A 225 3.31 13.21 -15.25
CA SER A 225 3.40 14.14 -16.39
C SER A 225 3.09 13.43 -17.72
N GLU A 226 3.54 12.19 -17.88
CA GLU A 226 3.14 11.35 -19.02
C GLU A 226 1.63 11.01 -18.98
N LEU A 227 1.05 10.69 -17.81
CA LEU A 227 -0.38 10.47 -17.66
C LEU A 227 -1.19 11.67 -18.14
N ILE A 228 -0.78 12.89 -17.75
CA ILE A 228 -1.42 14.14 -18.16
C ILE A 228 -1.34 14.34 -19.67
N SER A 229 -0.19 14.12 -20.26
CA SER A 229 0.05 14.42 -21.69
C SER A 229 -0.49 13.34 -22.64
N LYS A 230 -0.40 12.08 -22.24
CA LYS A 230 -0.73 10.91 -23.08
C LYS A 230 -2.18 10.43 -22.95
N CYS A 231 -2.89 10.83 -21.90
CA CYS A 231 -4.25 10.40 -21.65
C CYS A 231 -5.27 11.56 -21.80
N THR A 232 -6.54 11.20 -21.81
CA THR A 232 -7.66 12.15 -21.68
C THR A 232 -8.21 12.01 -20.27
N ALA A 233 -8.36 13.11 -19.53
CA ALA A 233 -8.89 13.11 -18.18
C ALA A 233 -10.23 13.85 -18.13
N THR A 234 -11.32 13.13 -17.97
CA THR A 234 -12.67 13.69 -17.96
C THR A 234 -13.19 13.76 -16.52
N TRP A 235 -13.65 14.95 -16.10
CA TRP A 235 -14.35 15.11 -14.82
C TRP A 235 -15.71 14.44 -14.88
N THR A 236 -15.99 13.53 -13.95
CA THR A 236 -17.25 12.76 -13.95
C THR A 236 -17.55 12.24 -12.54
N THR A 237 -18.62 11.48 -12.42
CA THR A 237 -18.96 10.71 -11.21
C THR A 237 -18.93 9.21 -11.50
N ARG A 238 -18.46 8.43 -10.52
CA ARG A 238 -18.57 6.98 -10.50
C ARG A 238 -19.20 6.55 -9.18
N ASN A 239 -20.32 5.86 -9.23
CA ASN A 239 -21.08 5.46 -8.02
C ASN A 239 -21.34 6.64 -7.06
N GLY A 240 -21.65 7.82 -7.60
CA GLY A 240 -21.91 9.04 -6.82
C GLY A 240 -20.66 9.79 -6.32
N VAL A 241 -19.46 9.29 -6.58
CA VAL A 241 -18.19 9.93 -6.19
C VAL A 241 -17.61 10.71 -7.36
N TYR A 242 -17.33 12.01 -7.15
CA TYR A 242 -16.67 12.85 -8.14
C TYR A 242 -15.21 12.46 -8.31
N GLY A 243 -14.68 12.62 -9.53
CA GLY A 243 -13.28 12.33 -9.84
C GLY A 243 -12.95 12.53 -11.32
N ARG A 244 -11.76 12.07 -11.71
CA ARG A 244 -11.32 12.03 -13.10
C ARG A 244 -11.33 10.61 -13.63
N LEU A 245 -12.05 10.38 -14.72
CA LEU A 245 -11.87 9.21 -15.56
C LEU A 245 -10.70 9.50 -16.51
N VAL A 246 -9.59 8.83 -16.30
CA VAL A 246 -8.39 8.97 -17.11
C VAL A 246 -8.34 7.81 -18.10
N THR A 247 -8.43 8.13 -19.39
CA THR A 247 -8.55 7.16 -20.49
C THR A 247 -7.34 7.28 -21.41
N GLY A 248 -6.76 6.17 -21.80
CA GLY A 248 -5.71 6.12 -22.83
C GLY A 248 -6.21 6.64 -24.17
N LYS A 249 -5.28 6.88 -25.09
CA LYS A 249 -5.60 7.31 -26.46
C LYS A 249 -5.29 6.19 -27.45
N ASP A 250 -5.78 6.32 -28.66
CA ASP A 250 -5.52 5.41 -29.79
C ASP A 250 -5.74 3.92 -29.43
N ALA A 251 -4.73 3.10 -29.50
CA ALA A 251 -4.79 1.67 -29.17
C ALA A 251 -5.20 1.39 -27.70
N TYR A 252 -5.10 2.39 -26.83
CA TYR A 252 -5.44 2.31 -25.41
C TYR A 252 -6.76 2.99 -25.06
N ALA A 253 -7.56 3.41 -26.03
CA ALA A 253 -8.83 4.15 -25.80
C ALA A 253 -9.89 3.35 -25.02
N SER A 254 -9.78 2.02 -24.97
CA SER A 254 -10.62 1.16 -24.14
C SER A 254 -10.10 0.98 -22.69
N LYS A 255 -8.91 1.49 -22.39
CA LYS A 255 -8.26 1.36 -21.08
C LYS A 255 -8.46 2.65 -20.29
N CYS A 256 -8.93 2.52 -19.05
CA CYS A 256 -9.13 3.67 -18.18
C CYS A 256 -8.91 3.33 -16.71
N ILE A 257 -8.62 4.35 -15.92
CA ILE A 257 -8.65 4.33 -14.45
C ILE A 257 -9.52 5.48 -13.96
N PHE A 258 -10.11 5.31 -12.78
CA PHE A 258 -10.84 6.39 -12.12
C PHE A 258 -10.04 6.89 -10.91
N LEU A 259 -9.77 8.19 -10.86
CA LEU A 259 -9.10 8.87 -9.75
C LEU A 259 -10.18 9.67 -8.98
N PRO A 260 -10.61 9.22 -7.78
CA PRO A 260 -11.59 9.96 -6.99
C PRO A 260 -11.03 11.31 -6.52
N ALA A 261 -11.91 12.30 -6.36
CA ALA A 261 -11.60 13.59 -5.76
C ALA A 261 -11.45 13.41 -4.24
N ALA A 262 -10.32 12.84 -3.83
CA ALA A 262 -10.03 12.40 -2.47
C ALA A 262 -9.69 13.55 -1.52
N GLY A 263 -9.41 14.75 -2.04
CA GLY A 263 -8.93 15.86 -1.23
C GLY A 263 -7.57 15.60 -0.56
N TYR A 264 -7.28 16.38 0.48
CA TYR A 264 -6.07 16.26 1.30
C TYR A 264 -6.36 16.56 2.77
N GLY A 265 -5.55 15.99 3.66
CA GLY A 265 -5.66 16.20 5.10
C GLY A 265 -4.62 17.16 5.66
N ARG A 266 -5.02 17.92 6.70
CA ARG A 266 -4.15 18.74 7.54
C ARG A 266 -4.75 18.85 8.94
N GLY A 267 -3.95 18.62 9.95
CA GLY A 267 -4.45 18.57 11.34
C GLY A 267 -5.55 17.51 11.46
N SER A 268 -6.69 17.87 11.99
CA SER A 268 -7.88 17.02 12.04
C SER A 268 -8.79 17.16 10.83
N SER A 269 -8.49 18.04 9.87
CA SER A 269 -9.38 18.37 8.75
C SER A 269 -9.06 17.56 7.48
N LEU A 270 -10.12 17.24 6.73
CA LEU A 270 -10.05 16.78 5.35
C LEU A 270 -10.64 17.86 4.45
N ASN A 271 -9.86 18.38 3.52
CA ASN A 271 -10.21 19.49 2.64
C ASN A 271 -10.36 18.99 1.20
N GLY A 272 -11.23 19.60 0.43
CA GLY A 272 -11.39 19.31 -0.99
C GLY A 272 -11.99 17.96 -1.33
N LEU A 273 -12.51 17.19 -0.35
CA LEU A 273 -13.19 15.93 -0.64
C LEU A 273 -14.39 16.17 -1.56
N GLY A 274 -14.41 15.46 -2.68
CA GLY A 274 -15.45 15.57 -3.70
C GLY A 274 -15.28 16.74 -4.69
N SER A 275 -14.32 17.65 -4.46
CA SER A 275 -13.98 18.75 -5.36
C SER A 275 -12.58 18.64 -5.96
N ASP A 276 -11.64 18.14 -5.21
CA ASP A 276 -10.23 18.08 -5.60
C ASP A 276 -9.66 16.67 -5.43
N GLY A 277 -8.93 16.18 -6.43
CA GLY A 277 -8.07 15.00 -6.29
C GLY A 277 -6.65 15.45 -6.04
N ASP A 278 -6.04 14.89 -5.01
CA ASP A 278 -4.71 15.27 -4.56
C ASP A 278 -3.90 14.01 -4.22
N TYR A 279 -2.87 13.73 -5.02
CA TYR A 279 -2.15 12.46 -5.00
C TYR A 279 -0.64 12.66 -4.93
N TRP A 280 0.03 12.06 -3.98
CA TRP A 280 1.48 12.10 -3.90
C TRP A 280 2.17 11.38 -5.06
N SER A 281 3.23 12.01 -5.59
CA SER A 281 4.28 11.30 -6.32
C SER A 281 5.41 10.91 -5.38
N SER A 282 6.27 9.99 -5.82
CA SER A 282 7.49 9.63 -5.09
C SER A 282 8.60 10.68 -5.19
N THR A 283 8.44 11.70 -6.03
CA THR A 283 9.50 12.68 -6.34
C THR A 283 9.45 13.87 -5.37
N PRO A 284 10.54 14.21 -4.68
CA PRO A 284 10.63 15.40 -3.85
C PRO A 284 10.52 16.68 -4.69
N GLY A 285 10.13 17.78 -4.09
CA GLY A 285 10.10 19.08 -4.74
C GLY A 285 11.49 19.56 -5.12
N SER A 286 11.63 20.16 -6.31
CA SER A 286 12.89 20.72 -6.81
C SER A 286 13.18 22.12 -6.26
N ASP A 287 12.13 22.91 -6.05
CA ASP A 287 12.24 24.36 -5.78
C ASP A 287 12.26 24.67 -4.28
N SER A 288 11.70 23.75 -3.47
CA SER A 288 11.63 23.89 -2.03
C SER A 288 12.14 22.64 -1.36
N SER A 289 13.04 22.82 -0.40
CA SER A 289 13.59 21.74 0.40
C SER A 289 12.56 21.03 1.27
N TYR A 290 11.31 21.50 1.34
CA TYR A 290 10.27 20.95 2.22
C TYR A 290 9.03 20.43 1.48
N ASN A 291 9.01 20.53 0.15
CA ASN A 291 7.89 20.11 -0.68
C ASN A 291 8.14 18.77 -1.37
N ALA A 292 7.06 18.16 -1.86
CA ALA A 292 7.08 17.03 -2.78
C ALA A 292 6.09 17.28 -3.93
N TRP A 293 6.32 16.65 -5.07
CA TRP A 293 5.44 16.74 -6.22
C TRP A 293 4.16 15.91 -6.00
N ARG A 294 3.06 16.45 -6.48
CA ARG A 294 1.73 15.86 -6.42
C ARG A 294 0.95 16.09 -7.69
N LEU A 295 0.09 15.17 -8.06
CA LEU A 295 -0.97 15.40 -9.01
C LEU A 295 -2.12 16.09 -8.30
N LEU A 296 -2.54 17.24 -8.80
CA LEU A 296 -3.71 17.95 -8.33
C LEU A 296 -4.70 18.15 -9.47
N PHE A 297 -5.97 17.88 -9.20
CA PHE A 297 -7.04 18.11 -10.16
C PHE A 297 -8.34 18.51 -9.51
N GLY A 298 -9.14 19.25 -10.26
CA GLY A 298 -10.54 19.55 -9.98
C GLY A 298 -11.36 19.43 -11.26
N SER A 299 -12.51 20.07 -11.33
CA SER A 299 -13.36 20.05 -12.53
C SER A 299 -12.72 20.76 -13.72
N GLY A 300 -11.91 21.81 -13.48
CA GLY A 300 -11.32 22.66 -14.51
C GLY A 300 -9.82 22.49 -14.76
N PHE A 301 -9.13 21.68 -13.98
CA PHE A 301 -7.68 21.53 -14.09
C PHE A 301 -7.24 20.10 -13.76
N PHE A 302 -6.08 19.68 -14.31
CA PHE A 302 -5.46 18.37 -14.09
C PHE A 302 -3.97 18.54 -14.36
N ASP A 303 -3.15 18.78 -13.32
CA ASP A 303 -1.76 19.16 -13.49
C ASP A 303 -0.88 18.80 -12.29
N MET A 304 0.45 18.92 -12.46
CA MET A 304 1.44 18.68 -11.42
C MET A 304 1.74 19.97 -10.65
N TYR A 305 1.75 19.84 -9.33
CA TYR A 305 2.14 20.89 -8.40
C TYR A 305 3.08 20.32 -7.34
N ASN A 306 3.84 21.15 -6.66
CA ASN A 306 4.55 20.77 -5.44
C ASN A 306 3.93 21.45 -4.22
N ASP A 307 4.03 20.77 -3.07
CA ASP A 307 3.46 21.27 -1.82
C ASP A 307 4.11 20.63 -0.60
N GLY A 308 3.88 21.23 0.57
CA GLY A 308 4.47 20.81 1.83
C GLY A 308 4.23 19.34 2.16
N ARG A 309 5.30 18.62 2.48
CA ARG A 309 5.26 17.18 2.81
C ARG A 309 4.48 16.86 4.08
N TYR A 310 4.13 17.87 4.87
CA TYR A 310 3.29 17.74 6.07
C TYR A 310 1.78 17.62 5.79
N TYR A 311 1.34 17.84 4.58
CA TYR A 311 -0.02 17.46 4.16
C TYR A 311 -0.12 15.95 3.96
N VAL A 312 -1.32 15.41 4.09
CA VAL A 312 -1.55 14.00 3.80
C VAL A 312 -2.43 13.82 2.58
N ARG A 313 -2.07 12.88 1.73
CA ARG A 313 -2.72 12.64 0.45
C ARG A 313 -2.87 11.16 0.17
N SER A 314 -3.81 10.86 -0.71
CA SER A 314 -3.97 9.52 -1.26
C SER A 314 -2.77 9.11 -2.13
N VAL A 315 -2.58 7.81 -2.29
CA VAL A 315 -1.58 7.22 -3.16
C VAL A 315 -2.27 6.31 -4.16
N ARG A 316 -2.02 6.54 -5.47
CA ARG A 316 -2.41 5.66 -6.56
C ARG A 316 -1.18 4.89 -7.01
N PRO A 317 -1.07 3.59 -6.73
CA PRO A 317 0.10 2.80 -7.10
C PRO A 317 0.29 2.64 -8.59
N VAL A 318 1.54 2.47 -8.98
CA VAL A 318 1.95 1.99 -10.31
C VAL A 318 2.85 0.78 -10.18
N ARG A 319 2.91 -0.01 -11.26
CA ARG A 319 3.77 -1.18 -11.40
C ARG A 319 4.64 -1.06 -12.65
N GLY A 320 5.85 -1.61 -12.60
CA GLY A 320 6.84 -1.52 -13.66
C GLY A 320 8.03 -0.65 -13.28
N PHE A 321 8.99 -0.53 -14.18
CA PHE A 321 10.21 0.26 -13.93
C PHE A 321 9.87 1.75 -13.79
N ALA A 322 10.52 2.41 -12.83
CA ALA A 322 10.48 3.86 -12.71
C ALA A 322 11.19 4.49 -13.92
N LYS A 323 10.59 5.55 -14.44
CA LYS A 323 11.19 6.40 -15.48
C LYS A 323 11.76 7.66 -14.85
#